data_0702abda75f5e235a38b520a7490ee19
#
_entry.id   0702abda75f5e235a38b520a7490ee19
#
_cell.length_a   1.000
_cell.length_b   1.000
_cell.length_c   1.000
_cell.angle_alpha   90.00
_cell.angle_beta   90.00
_cell.angle_gamma   90.00
#
_symmetry.space_group_name_H-M   'P 1'
#
loop_
_entity.id
_entity.type
_entity.pdbx_description
1 polymer ?
#
loop_
_entity_poly.entity_id
_entity_poly.type
_entity_poly.pdbx_seq_one_letter_code
_entity_poly.pdbx_strand_id
1 'polypeptide(L)'
;MPEGEPFVFFDTDTLITDALDSVPFDFNRPSASLKVEGTWPVIELYGPGYTATWKSLYDTFKLDFESSLDLSQPDEYWRRYLYFNAGYFYYKCPKAFGDRFLNYALTIRDDGPKEIICQALNPWLDQVALPLVIHSFGGGRDALEAGHLDGAV
;
A
#
# COMPACT_ATOMS: atom_id res chain seq x y z
N MET A 1 7.74 16.75 13.09
CA MET A 1 8.68 15.61 13.10
C MET A 1 10.02 16.08 12.55
N PRO A 2 11.15 15.68 13.16
CA PRO A 2 12.46 16.05 12.65
C PRO A 2 12.66 15.50 11.22
N GLU A 3 13.20 16.33 10.33
CA GLU A 3 13.58 15.88 9.01
C GLU A 3 14.76 14.92 9.13
N GLY A 4 14.63 13.71 8.57
CA GLY A 4 15.73 12.75 8.48
C GLY A 4 15.77 11.63 9.53
N GLU A 5 14.83 11.58 10.46
CA GLU A 5 14.69 10.41 11.35
C GLU A 5 13.72 9.39 10.75
N PRO A 6 14.10 8.10 10.69
CA PRO A 6 13.19 7.06 10.23
C PRO A 6 12.00 6.91 11.17
N PHE A 7 10.88 6.44 10.64
CA PHE A 7 9.66 6.22 11.42
C PHE A 7 9.06 4.85 11.15
N VAL A 8 8.35 4.33 12.13
CA VAL A 8 7.37 3.25 11.99
C VAL A 8 6.04 3.78 12.50
N PHE A 9 5.03 3.69 11.67
CA PHE A 9 3.64 3.99 12.05
C PHE A 9 2.94 2.69 12.45
N PHE A 10 2.15 2.75 13.52
CA PHE A 10 1.20 1.71 13.90
C PHE A 10 -0.18 2.31 14.03
N ASP A 11 -1.19 1.62 13.55
CA ASP A 11 -2.57 2.00 13.79
C ASP A 11 -2.94 1.85 15.27
N THR A 12 -3.91 2.63 15.72
CA THR A 12 -4.27 2.75 17.14
C THR A 12 -4.86 1.47 17.75
N ASP A 13 -5.32 0.53 16.94
CA ASP A 13 -5.81 -0.78 17.36
C ASP A 13 -4.72 -1.89 17.32
N THR A 14 -3.49 -1.51 17.02
CA THR A 14 -2.34 -2.43 17.01
C THR A 14 -1.81 -2.66 18.42
N LEU A 15 -1.69 -3.93 18.82
CA LEU A 15 -1.06 -4.33 20.07
C LEU A 15 0.38 -4.78 19.82
N ILE A 16 1.35 -4.06 20.38
CA ILE A 16 2.76 -4.45 20.36
C ILE A 16 3.03 -5.37 21.54
N THR A 17 3.33 -6.64 21.28
CA THR A 17 3.48 -7.69 22.30
C THR A 17 4.94 -7.99 22.63
N ASP A 18 5.89 -7.46 21.84
CA ASP A 18 7.31 -7.69 22.04
C ASP A 18 8.13 -6.46 21.61
N ALA A 19 9.41 -6.43 21.96
CA ALA A 19 10.32 -5.36 21.60
C ALA A 19 10.57 -5.31 20.09
N LEU A 20 10.58 -4.10 19.52
CA LEU A 20 10.79 -3.88 18.09
C LEU A 20 12.28 -3.87 17.70
N ASP A 21 13.20 -3.92 18.66
CA ASP A 21 14.66 -3.81 18.44
C ASP A 21 15.21 -4.91 17.52
N SER A 22 14.55 -6.08 17.49
CA SER A 22 14.94 -7.23 16.68
C SER A 22 14.32 -7.24 15.27
N VAL A 23 13.41 -6.30 14.99
CA VAL A 23 12.73 -6.26 13.68
C VAL A 23 13.65 -5.61 12.65
N PRO A 24 14.01 -6.31 11.56
CA PRO A 24 14.98 -5.81 10.58
C PRO A 24 14.34 -4.85 9.58
N PHE A 25 13.88 -3.69 10.04
CA PHE A 25 13.33 -2.66 9.15
C PHE A 25 14.40 -2.12 8.19
N ASP A 26 14.18 -2.28 6.89
CA ASP A 26 14.96 -1.55 5.89
C ASP A 26 14.28 -0.20 5.56
N PHE A 27 14.62 0.83 6.31
CA PHE A 27 14.04 2.16 6.15
C PHE A 27 14.31 2.81 4.78
N ASN A 28 15.24 2.29 3.97
CA ASN A 28 15.45 2.75 2.60
C ASN A 28 14.42 2.19 1.61
N ARG A 29 13.78 1.09 1.96
CA ARG A 29 12.73 0.43 1.17
C ARG A 29 11.46 0.34 2.00
N PRO A 30 10.54 1.30 1.87
CA PRO A 30 9.31 1.29 2.65
C PRO A 30 8.47 0.06 2.37
N SER A 31 7.76 -0.40 3.39
CA SER A 31 6.75 -1.44 3.27
C SER A 31 5.65 -1.25 4.32
N ALA A 32 4.66 -2.11 4.27
CA ALA A 32 3.54 -2.12 5.17
C ALA A 32 3.04 -3.56 5.38
N SER A 33 2.08 -3.73 6.28
CA SER A 33 1.41 -5.02 6.49
C SER A 33 0.65 -5.45 5.25
N LEU A 34 1.01 -6.61 4.68
CA LEU A 34 0.30 -7.15 3.52
C LEU A 34 -1.15 -7.47 3.88
N LYS A 35 -2.06 -7.10 2.98
CA LYS A 35 -3.46 -7.47 3.11
C LYS A 35 -3.63 -8.97 2.83
N VAL A 36 -4.35 -9.64 3.70
CA VAL A 36 -4.66 -11.08 3.55
C VAL A 36 -6.02 -11.34 2.91
N GLU A 37 -6.77 -10.29 2.63
CA GLU A 37 -8.11 -10.33 2.05
C GLU A 37 -8.23 -9.39 0.84
N GLY A 38 -8.99 -9.80 -0.17
CA GLY A 38 -9.27 -8.99 -1.36
C GLY A 38 -10.45 -8.05 -1.14
N THR A 39 -10.31 -7.04 -0.26
CA THR A 39 -11.40 -6.13 0.09
C THR A 39 -11.62 -5.00 -0.91
N TRP A 40 -10.59 -4.62 -1.66
CA TRP A 40 -10.65 -3.57 -2.67
C TRP A 40 -9.72 -3.90 -3.85
N PRO A 41 -10.06 -3.57 -5.11
CA PRO A 41 -11.37 -3.10 -5.58
C PRO A 41 -12.46 -4.18 -5.52
N VAL A 42 -13.71 -3.76 -5.54
CA VAL A 42 -14.83 -4.66 -5.74
C VAL A 42 -15.00 -4.88 -7.26
N ILE A 43 -14.90 -6.11 -7.71
CA ILE A 43 -15.00 -6.46 -9.13
C ILE A 43 -16.45 -6.67 -9.52
N GLU A 44 -16.96 -5.76 -10.32
CA GLU A 44 -18.31 -5.81 -10.88
C GLU A 44 -18.33 -6.63 -12.17
N LEU A 45 -19.47 -7.29 -12.45
CA LEU A 45 -19.62 -8.22 -13.59
C LEU A 45 -19.26 -7.59 -14.95
N TYR A 46 -19.57 -6.32 -15.12
CA TYR A 46 -19.28 -5.56 -16.36
C TYR A 46 -18.32 -4.39 -16.13
N GLY A 47 -17.73 -4.32 -14.97
CA GLY A 47 -16.76 -3.28 -14.60
C GLY A 47 -15.33 -3.63 -14.97
N PRO A 48 -14.39 -2.73 -14.67
CA PRO A 48 -12.97 -3.01 -14.77
C PRO A 48 -12.57 -4.17 -13.86
N GLY A 49 -11.65 -5.03 -14.33
CA GLY A 49 -11.02 -6.06 -13.51
C GLY A 49 -9.94 -5.49 -12.60
N TYR A 50 -9.25 -6.36 -11.86
CA TYR A 50 -8.15 -5.97 -10.98
C TYR A 50 -7.03 -5.29 -11.76
N THR A 51 -6.58 -5.87 -12.87
CA THR A 51 -5.51 -5.31 -13.70
C THR A 51 -5.85 -3.90 -14.19
N ALA A 52 -7.02 -3.71 -14.79
CA ALA A 52 -7.43 -2.40 -15.32
C ALA A 52 -7.52 -1.35 -14.20
N THR A 53 -8.06 -1.70 -13.06
CA THR A 53 -8.22 -0.82 -11.91
C THR A 53 -6.86 -0.40 -11.32
N TRP A 54 -6.01 -1.36 -10.98
CA TRP A 54 -4.71 -1.05 -10.39
C TRP A 54 -3.78 -0.34 -11.39
N LYS A 55 -3.74 -0.83 -12.65
CA LYS A 55 -2.92 -0.20 -13.69
C LYS A 55 -3.29 1.27 -13.90
N SER A 56 -4.57 1.62 -13.91
CA SER A 56 -5.03 3.00 -14.07
C SER A 56 -4.52 3.92 -12.96
N LEU A 57 -4.43 3.41 -11.73
CA LEU A 57 -3.86 4.14 -10.60
C LEU A 57 -2.34 4.33 -10.74
N TYR A 58 -1.61 3.29 -11.13
CA TYR A 58 -0.17 3.40 -11.40
C TYR A 58 0.11 4.37 -12.54
N ASP A 59 -0.66 4.32 -13.62
CA ASP A 59 -0.54 5.23 -14.77
C ASP A 59 -0.80 6.70 -14.35
N THR A 60 -1.76 6.94 -13.45
CA THR A 60 -2.06 8.28 -12.92
C THR A 60 -0.83 8.93 -12.29
N PHE A 61 0.00 8.15 -11.60
CA PHE A 61 1.22 8.63 -10.93
C PHE A 61 2.50 8.31 -11.70
N LYS A 62 2.39 7.81 -12.93
CA LYS A 62 3.52 7.43 -13.79
C LYS A 62 4.47 6.42 -13.13
N LEU A 63 3.90 5.46 -12.43
CA LEU A 63 4.61 4.37 -11.77
C LEU A 63 4.67 3.13 -12.66
N ASP A 64 5.71 2.33 -12.49
CA ASP A 64 5.88 1.06 -13.19
C ASP A 64 4.97 -0.02 -12.56
N PHE A 65 3.81 -0.22 -13.16
CA PHE A 65 2.82 -1.19 -12.71
C PHE A 65 3.35 -2.63 -12.76
N GLU A 66 4.05 -3.00 -13.83
CA GLU A 66 4.51 -4.38 -14.04
C GLU A 66 5.47 -4.83 -12.94
N SER A 67 6.34 -3.94 -12.45
CA SER A 67 7.28 -4.25 -11.37
C SER A 67 6.62 -4.43 -10.00
N SER A 68 5.36 -4.04 -9.85
CA SER A 68 4.60 -4.22 -8.61
C SER A 68 3.90 -5.57 -8.49
N LEU A 69 3.80 -6.32 -9.59
CA LEU A 69 3.02 -7.55 -9.65
C LEU A 69 3.76 -8.75 -9.02
N ASP A 70 3.01 -9.58 -8.34
CA ASP A 70 3.44 -10.93 -7.98
C ASP A 70 3.07 -11.90 -9.11
N LEU A 71 4.04 -12.17 -9.99
CA LEU A 71 3.85 -13.03 -11.15
C LEU A 71 3.67 -14.51 -10.81
N SER A 72 3.86 -14.92 -9.55
CA SER A 72 3.53 -16.26 -9.08
C SER A 72 2.02 -16.49 -8.93
N GLN A 73 1.26 -15.39 -8.85
CA GLN A 73 -0.19 -15.41 -8.70
C GLN A 73 -0.89 -15.31 -10.06
N PRO A 74 -2.06 -15.95 -10.23
CA PRO A 74 -2.85 -15.86 -11.46
C PRO A 74 -3.26 -14.42 -11.78
N ASP A 75 -3.46 -14.16 -13.07
CA ASP A 75 -4.05 -12.90 -13.53
C ASP A 75 -5.48 -12.74 -12.97
N GLU A 76 -5.89 -11.49 -12.77
CA GLU A 76 -7.18 -11.13 -12.15
C GLU A 76 -7.45 -11.78 -10.77
N TYR A 77 -6.40 -12.17 -10.07
CA TYR A 77 -6.48 -12.62 -8.69
C TYR A 77 -5.88 -11.58 -7.74
N TRP A 78 -6.61 -11.22 -6.71
CA TRP A 78 -6.27 -10.09 -5.84
C TRP A 78 -4.84 -10.14 -5.24
N ARG A 79 -4.28 -11.31 -4.93
CA ARG A 79 -2.93 -11.47 -4.40
C ARG A 79 -1.82 -11.08 -5.38
N ARG A 80 -2.12 -11.03 -6.66
CA ARG A 80 -1.14 -10.60 -7.68
C ARG A 80 -0.78 -9.13 -7.53
N TYR A 81 -1.69 -8.31 -7.02
CA TYR A 81 -1.54 -6.87 -6.93
C TYR A 81 -1.03 -6.46 -5.56
N LEU A 82 -0.17 -5.41 -5.52
CA LEU A 82 0.35 -4.89 -4.27
C LEU A 82 -0.79 -4.21 -3.49
N TYR A 83 -1.15 -4.78 -2.36
CA TYR A 83 -2.20 -4.27 -1.51
C TYR A 83 -1.86 -4.47 -0.04
N PHE A 84 -1.94 -3.40 0.76
CA PHE A 84 -1.56 -3.39 2.15
C PHE A 84 -2.75 -3.14 3.07
N ASN A 85 -2.66 -3.69 4.26
CA ASN A 85 -3.39 -3.21 5.42
C ASN A 85 -2.60 -2.04 6.02
N ALA A 86 -3.26 -0.93 6.35
CA ALA A 86 -2.60 0.23 6.93
C ALA A 86 -2.25 0.05 8.42
N GLY A 87 -2.23 -1.18 8.94
CA GLY A 87 -1.93 -1.49 10.35
C GLY A 87 -0.54 -1.07 10.79
N TYR A 88 0.46 -1.22 9.91
CA TYR A 88 1.77 -0.59 10.07
C TYR A 88 2.39 -0.24 8.73
N PHE A 89 3.24 0.77 8.72
CA PHE A 89 4.14 1.10 7.62
C PHE A 89 5.33 1.91 8.11
N TYR A 90 6.40 1.93 7.33
CA TYR A 90 7.64 2.60 7.74
C TYR A 90 8.41 3.17 6.55
N TYR A 91 9.23 4.17 6.82
CA TYR A 91 10.18 4.74 5.86
C TYR A 91 11.22 5.63 6.59
N LYS A 92 12.30 5.97 5.88
CA LYS A 92 13.40 6.79 6.43
C LYS A 92 13.06 8.27 6.60
N CYS A 93 12.05 8.79 5.89
CA CYS A 93 11.73 10.22 5.90
C CYS A 93 10.22 10.42 6.09
N PRO A 94 9.75 10.75 7.30
CA PRO A 94 8.33 10.91 7.59
C PRO A 94 7.70 12.05 6.78
N LYS A 95 8.43 13.16 6.58
CA LYS A 95 7.91 14.29 5.82
C LYS A 95 7.69 13.94 4.34
N ALA A 96 8.69 13.37 3.68
CA ALA A 96 8.56 12.98 2.27
C ALA A 96 7.45 11.94 2.05
N PHE A 97 7.34 10.98 2.98
CA PHE A 97 6.29 9.97 2.93
C PHE A 97 4.91 10.59 3.13
N GLY A 98 4.73 11.39 4.17
CA GLY A 98 3.46 12.04 4.48
C GLY A 98 2.98 12.99 3.39
N ASP A 99 3.86 13.82 2.84
CA ASP A 99 3.53 14.75 1.75
C ASP A 99 3.08 13.99 0.50
N ARG A 100 3.77 12.91 0.15
CA ARG A 100 3.41 12.06 -1.01
C ARG A 100 2.11 11.30 -0.77
N PHE A 101 1.96 10.73 0.42
CA PHE A 101 0.76 10.00 0.81
C PHE A 101 -0.48 10.90 0.72
N LEU A 102 -0.40 12.10 1.29
CA LEU A 102 -1.48 13.08 1.22
C LEU A 102 -1.79 13.48 -0.22
N ASN A 103 -0.77 13.78 -1.02
CA ASN A 103 -0.94 14.15 -2.42
C ASN A 103 -1.61 13.03 -3.23
N TYR A 104 -1.17 11.80 -3.08
CA TYR A 104 -1.74 10.65 -3.80
C TYR A 104 -3.19 10.40 -3.36
N ALA A 105 -3.46 10.41 -2.06
CA ALA A 105 -4.81 10.21 -1.54
C ALA A 105 -5.79 11.29 -2.05
N LEU A 106 -5.40 12.56 -2.02
CA LEU A 106 -6.22 13.66 -2.53
C LEU A 106 -6.44 13.55 -4.05
N THR A 107 -5.42 13.20 -4.81
CA THR A 107 -5.54 13.00 -6.26
C THR A 107 -6.48 11.85 -6.59
N ILE A 108 -6.38 10.72 -5.90
CA ILE A 108 -7.28 9.58 -6.09
C ILE A 108 -8.73 9.96 -5.77
N ARG A 109 -8.94 10.70 -4.70
CA ARG A 109 -10.27 11.12 -4.26
C ARG A 109 -10.92 12.13 -5.23
N ASP A 110 -10.16 13.14 -5.65
CA ASP A 110 -10.70 14.34 -6.30
C ASP A 110 -10.58 14.28 -7.84
N ASP A 111 -9.58 13.56 -8.35
CA ASP A 111 -9.24 13.48 -9.78
C ASP A 111 -8.76 12.07 -10.18
N GLY A 112 -9.35 11.06 -9.59
CA GLY A 112 -8.99 9.66 -9.85
C GLY A 112 -9.37 9.20 -11.26
N PRO A 113 -8.75 8.10 -11.75
CA PRO A 113 -9.04 7.56 -13.07
C PRO A 113 -10.47 7.04 -13.17
N LYS A 114 -11.01 7.01 -14.39
CA LYS A 114 -12.39 6.56 -14.65
C LYS A 114 -12.67 5.11 -14.19
N GLU A 115 -11.65 4.28 -14.15
CA GLU A 115 -11.73 2.87 -13.75
C GLU A 115 -12.14 2.70 -12.28
N ILE A 116 -11.96 3.72 -11.45
CA ILE A 116 -12.34 3.67 -10.02
C ILE A 116 -13.60 4.48 -9.69
N ILE A 117 -14.27 5.08 -10.68
CA ILE A 117 -15.40 5.99 -10.44
C ILE A 117 -16.56 5.34 -9.67
N CYS A 118 -16.76 4.04 -9.84
CA CYS A 118 -17.79 3.25 -9.15
C CYS A 118 -17.27 2.54 -7.89
N GLN A 119 -15.99 2.73 -7.53
CA GLN A 119 -15.40 2.12 -6.36
C GLN A 119 -15.64 2.96 -5.10
N ALA A 120 -15.96 2.30 -3.99
CA ALA A 120 -16.02 2.95 -2.70
C ALA A 120 -14.60 3.26 -2.21
N LEU A 121 -14.28 4.54 -2.01
CA LEU A 121 -13.02 4.98 -1.42
C LEU A 121 -13.12 5.16 0.10
N ASN A 122 -14.30 5.28 0.66
CA ASN A 122 -14.51 5.34 2.10
C ASN A 122 -14.97 3.95 2.58
N PRO A 123 -14.26 3.29 3.51
CA PRO A 123 -13.07 3.77 4.27
C PRO A 123 -11.71 3.46 3.62
N TRP A 124 -11.62 2.99 2.40
CA TRP A 124 -10.45 2.33 1.80
C TRP A 124 -9.38 3.25 1.21
N LEU A 125 -9.57 4.57 1.21
CA LEU A 125 -8.70 5.52 0.50
C LEU A 125 -7.22 5.43 0.93
N ASP A 126 -6.97 5.28 2.21
CA ASP A 126 -5.62 5.10 2.77
C ASP A 126 -4.95 3.82 2.25
N GLN A 127 -5.68 2.71 2.25
CA GLN A 127 -5.20 1.42 1.76
C GLN A 127 -5.03 1.39 0.23
N VAL A 128 -5.80 2.20 -0.50
CA VAL A 128 -5.64 2.37 -1.96
C VAL A 128 -4.41 3.20 -2.31
N ALA A 129 -4.17 4.28 -1.57
CA ALA A 129 -3.01 5.16 -1.78
C ALA A 129 -1.70 4.52 -1.31
N LEU A 130 -1.70 3.78 -0.22
CA LEU A 130 -0.50 3.27 0.45
C LEU A 130 0.42 2.44 -0.46
N PRO A 131 -0.05 1.45 -1.25
CA PRO A 131 0.83 0.68 -2.13
C PRO A 131 1.48 1.53 -3.22
N LEU A 132 0.81 2.54 -3.72
CA LEU A 132 1.34 3.46 -4.72
C LEU A 132 2.47 4.32 -4.13
N VAL A 133 2.29 4.82 -2.91
CA VAL A 133 3.30 5.59 -2.18
C VAL A 133 4.52 4.72 -1.90
N ILE A 134 4.32 3.52 -1.35
CA ILE A 134 5.40 2.58 -1.06
C ILE A 134 6.18 2.24 -2.33
N HIS A 135 5.49 1.89 -3.42
CA HIS A 135 6.12 1.57 -4.69
C HIS A 135 6.89 2.76 -5.27
N SER A 136 6.36 3.98 -5.15
CA SER A 136 7.02 5.19 -5.63
C SER A 136 8.36 5.50 -4.94
N PHE A 137 8.59 4.96 -3.76
CA PHE A 137 9.85 5.04 -3.02
C PHE A 137 10.74 3.80 -3.17
N GLY A 138 10.42 2.91 -4.11
CA GLY A 138 11.18 1.68 -4.37
C GLY A 138 10.88 0.54 -3.38
N GLY A 139 9.83 0.67 -2.59
CA GLY A 139 9.38 -0.36 -1.67
C GLY A 139 8.46 -1.40 -2.33
N GLY A 140 8.06 -2.37 -1.57
CA GLY A 140 7.20 -3.46 -2.01
C GLY A 140 6.86 -4.42 -0.87
N ARG A 141 6.39 -5.61 -1.24
CA ARG A 141 5.89 -6.62 -0.28
C ARG A 141 6.96 -7.38 0.50
N ASP A 142 8.21 -7.33 0.09
CA ASP A 142 9.27 -8.21 0.58
C ASP A 142 10.15 -7.58 1.67
N ALA A 143 9.68 -6.54 2.34
CA ALA A 143 10.53 -5.78 3.24
C ALA A 143 10.75 -6.45 4.60
N LEU A 144 9.85 -7.34 5.04
CA LEU A 144 9.98 -8.12 6.27
C LEU A 144 9.67 -9.58 5.97
N GLU A 145 10.46 -10.50 6.54
CA GLU A 145 10.15 -11.92 6.49
C GLU A 145 8.84 -12.21 7.23
N ALA A 146 8.05 -13.13 6.68
CA ALA A 146 6.83 -13.61 7.33
C ALA A 146 7.13 -14.05 8.77
N GLY A 147 6.33 -13.58 9.71
CA GLY A 147 6.45 -13.93 11.14
C GLY A 147 7.00 -12.84 12.05
N HIS A 148 7.59 -11.75 11.54
CA HIS A 148 8.07 -10.67 12.40
C HIS A 148 6.97 -9.72 12.87
N LEU A 149 5.94 -9.51 12.04
CA LEU A 149 4.79 -8.65 12.36
C LEU A 149 3.45 -9.29 11.92
N ASP A 150 3.43 -10.60 11.73
CA ASP A 150 2.27 -11.37 11.25
C ASP A 150 1.19 -11.60 12.33
N GLY A 151 0.99 -10.70 13.20
CA GLY A 151 -0.02 -10.85 14.24
C GLY A 151 -0.99 -9.67 14.32
N ALA A 152 -0.79 -8.67 13.51
CA ALA A 152 -1.68 -7.52 13.43
C ALA A 152 -2.87 -7.86 12.51
N VAL A 153 -3.85 -8.53 13.06
CA VAL A 153 -5.16 -8.71 12.45
C VAL A 153 -6.01 -7.49 12.78
#